data_8daf2ab382fe6a144ee8edf429b8fe2c
#
_entry.id   8daf2ab382fe6a144ee8edf429b8fe2c
#
_cell.length_a   1.000
_cell.length_b   1.000
_cell.length_c   1.000
_cell.angle_alpha   90.00
_cell.angle_beta   90.00
_cell.angle_gamma   90.00
#
_symmetry.space_group_name_H-M   'P 1'
#
loop_
_entity.id
_entity.type
_entity.pdbx_description
1 polymer ?
#
loop_
_entity_poly.entity_id
_entity_poly.type
_entity_poly.pdbx_seq_one_letter_code
_entity_poly.pdbx_strand_id
1 'polypeptide(L)'
;MVPKGGSLDDWRGAFRVYADALDKQAEGEQRLTEIDQRIAALRPRLPADTSVSVVRWNPQGPMMMSGHLFVGQLLDQLGLKANELAKQTDKRPHTDILSLENLSKADADWIFLATLNPDGEKALAEARQQPAFTRLKAVEAGHLASVDGQIWSSSSGYLAAQQVLDDVEKALLH
;
A
#
# COMPACT_ATOMS: atom_id res chain seq x y z
N MET A 1 -3.83 23.54 -16.84
CA MET A 1 -2.61 22.87 -17.33
C MET A 1 -2.16 21.95 -16.22
N VAL A 2 -2.25 20.64 -16.36
CA VAL A 2 -1.69 19.72 -15.34
C VAL A 2 -0.17 19.78 -15.51
N PRO A 3 0.61 20.12 -14.45
CA PRO A 3 2.05 20.15 -14.55
C PRO A 3 2.55 18.77 -15.00
N LYS A 4 3.36 18.70 -16.05
CA LYS A 4 4.15 17.53 -16.38
C LYS A 4 5.29 17.44 -15.35
N GLY A 5 4.98 16.91 -14.20
CA GLY A 5 5.93 16.82 -13.13
C GLY A 5 5.75 15.54 -12.34
N GLY A 6 6.71 14.70 -12.41
CA GLY A 6 6.85 13.56 -11.53
C GLY A 6 6.62 12.23 -12.25
N SER A 7 7.63 11.39 -12.18
CA SER A 7 7.47 9.95 -12.29
C SER A 7 6.40 9.50 -11.29
N LEU A 8 5.65 8.46 -11.57
CA LEU A 8 4.73 7.82 -10.59
C LEU A 8 5.45 7.47 -9.28
N ASP A 9 6.79 7.46 -9.31
CA ASP A 9 7.68 7.13 -8.21
C ASP A 9 8.04 8.36 -7.35
N ASP A 10 7.70 9.61 -7.76
CA ASP A 10 8.01 10.84 -7.02
C ASP A 10 6.74 11.59 -6.61
N TRP A 11 5.97 11.01 -5.70
CA TRP A 11 4.78 11.65 -5.17
C TRP A 11 5.07 12.94 -4.39
N ARG A 12 6.27 13.04 -3.76
CA ARG A 12 6.68 14.24 -3.00
C ARG A 12 6.98 15.40 -3.94
N GLY A 13 7.69 15.13 -5.04
CA GLY A 13 7.92 16.13 -6.08
C GLY A 13 6.63 16.60 -6.72
N ALA A 14 5.71 15.68 -7.03
CA ALA A 14 4.38 16.03 -7.53
C ALA A 14 3.62 16.90 -6.53
N PHE A 15 3.65 16.58 -5.24
CA PHE A 15 3.01 17.37 -4.18
C PHE A 15 3.58 18.80 -4.09
N ARG A 16 4.92 18.95 -4.20
CA ARG A 16 5.58 20.27 -4.24
C ARG A 16 5.15 21.10 -5.44
N VAL A 17 5.02 20.48 -6.62
CA VAL A 17 4.55 21.17 -7.82
C VAL A 17 3.13 21.68 -7.65
N TYR A 18 2.24 20.92 -7.00
CA TYR A 18 0.89 21.40 -6.69
C TYR A 18 0.89 22.52 -5.63
N ALA A 19 1.71 22.41 -4.59
CA ALA A 19 1.87 23.44 -3.58
C ALA A 19 2.39 24.76 -4.19
N ASP A 20 3.34 24.67 -5.10
CA ASP A 20 3.88 25.81 -5.85
C ASP A 20 2.80 26.47 -6.72
N ALA A 21 2.05 25.67 -7.48
CA ALA A 21 0.97 26.17 -8.33
C ALA A 21 -0.16 26.87 -7.56
N LEU A 22 -0.29 26.59 -6.26
CA LEU A 22 -1.27 27.19 -5.35
C LEU A 22 -0.68 28.30 -4.47
N ASP A 23 0.58 28.68 -4.69
CA ASP A 23 1.32 29.64 -3.85
C ASP A 23 1.36 29.23 -2.35
N LYS A 24 1.57 27.92 -2.11
CA LYS A 24 1.55 27.27 -0.80
C LYS A 24 2.83 26.46 -0.51
N GLN A 25 3.97 26.90 -1.04
CA GLN A 25 5.25 26.16 -0.94
C GLN A 25 5.63 25.88 0.51
N ALA A 26 5.58 26.89 1.38
CA ALA A 26 5.93 26.74 2.79
C ALA A 26 5.01 25.74 3.53
N GLU A 27 3.71 25.80 3.26
CA GLU A 27 2.73 24.87 3.82
C GLU A 27 2.97 23.44 3.26
N GLY A 28 3.28 23.31 1.97
CA GLY A 28 3.62 22.05 1.34
C GLY A 28 4.83 21.37 2.00
N GLU A 29 5.92 22.11 2.22
CA GLU A 29 7.12 21.59 2.90
C GLU A 29 6.83 21.22 4.37
N GLN A 30 6.01 22.00 5.06
CA GLN A 30 5.58 21.67 6.41
C GLN A 30 4.83 20.33 6.44
N ARG A 31 3.88 20.10 5.52
CA ARG A 31 3.14 18.84 5.43
C ARG A 31 4.02 17.63 5.12
N LEU A 32 5.01 17.79 4.25
CA LEU A 32 5.98 16.72 3.99
C LEU A 32 6.84 16.43 5.23
N THR A 33 7.26 17.45 5.96
CA THR A 33 8.01 17.31 7.22
C THR A 33 7.18 16.58 8.28
N GLU A 34 5.89 16.87 8.41
CA GLU A 34 4.97 16.15 9.32
C GLU A 34 4.92 14.64 9.01
N ILE A 35 4.89 14.26 7.71
CA ILE A 35 4.95 12.85 7.32
C ILE A 35 6.28 12.22 7.72
N ASP A 36 7.40 12.90 7.48
CA ASP A 36 8.73 12.38 7.83
C ASP A 36 8.91 12.20 9.34
N GLN A 37 8.42 13.14 10.13
CA GLN A 37 8.43 13.04 11.59
C GLN A 37 7.57 11.87 12.08
N ARG A 38 6.41 11.66 11.47
CA ARG A 38 5.52 10.57 11.80
C ARG A 38 6.13 9.21 11.45
N ILE A 39 6.75 9.08 10.28
CA ILE A 39 7.49 7.86 9.88
C ILE A 39 8.63 7.59 10.88
N ALA A 40 9.42 8.60 11.22
CA ALA A 40 10.52 8.48 12.17
C ALA A 40 10.06 8.03 13.58
N ALA A 41 8.89 8.50 14.02
CA ALA A 41 8.30 8.11 15.29
C ALA A 41 7.70 6.69 15.28
N LEU A 42 7.10 6.27 14.16
CA LEU A 42 6.42 4.99 14.04
C LEU A 42 7.39 3.83 13.79
N ARG A 43 8.39 4.04 12.91
CA ARG A 43 9.34 3.01 12.49
C ARG A 43 9.97 2.21 13.65
N PRO A 44 10.51 2.82 14.73
CA PRO A 44 11.15 2.05 15.82
C PRO A 44 10.16 1.24 16.66
N ARG A 45 8.85 1.49 16.52
CA ARG A 45 7.78 0.78 17.24
C ARG A 45 7.30 -0.46 16.48
N LEU A 46 7.54 -0.51 15.16
CA LEU A 46 7.11 -1.63 14.33
C LEU A 46 8.01 -2.85 14.51
N PRO A 47 7.46 -4.07 14.37
CA PRO A 47 8.26 -5.29 14.45
C PRO A 47 9.35 -5.30 13.37
N ALA A 48 10.59 -5.58 13.79
CA ALA A 48 11.72 -5.66 12.87
C ALA A 48 11.54 -6.82 11.87
N ASP A 49 12.12 -6.64 10.68
CA ASP A 49 12.17 -7.67 9.63
C ASP A 49 10.81 -8.15 9.08
N THR A 50 9.73 -7.42 9.36
CA THR A 50 8.39 -7.75 8.94
C THR A 50 8.21 -7.58 7.42
N SER A 51 7.80 -8.65 6.75
CA SER A 51 7.42 -8.61 5.34
C SER A 51 5.95 -8.23 5.15
N VAL A 52 5.66 -7.47 4.09
CA VAL A 52 4.30 -6.98 3.80
C VAL A 52 3.93 -7.15 2.34
N SER A 53 2.66 -7.44 2.11
CA SER A 53 2.04 -7.46 0.80
C SER A 53 0.88 -6.48 0.75
N VAL A 54 0.78 -5.73 -0.34
CA VAL A 54 -0.40 -4.93 -0.67
C VAL A 54 -1.12 -5.61 -1.82
N VAL A 55 -2.27 -6.19 -1.53
CA VAL A 55 -3.05 -6.96 -2.50
C VAL A 55 -4.36 -6.22 -2.78
N ARG A 56 -4.57 -5.83 -4.04
CA ARG A 56 -5.84 -5.31 -4.51
C ARG A 56 -6.68 -6.44 -5.09
N TRP A 57 -7.87 -6.62 -4.54
CA TRP A 57 -8.82 -7.60 -5.03
C TRP A 57 -9.83 -6.97 -5.99
N ASN A 58 -9.86 -7.47 -7.20
CA ASN A 58 -10.80 -7.09 -8.25
C ASN A 58 -11.81 -8.21 -8.50
N PRO A 59 -12.89 -7.95 -9.26
CA PRO A 59 -13.85 -9.00 -9.64
C PRO A 59 -13.21 -10.20 -10.33
N GLN A 60 -12.11 -9.99 -11.07
CA GLN A 60 -11.38 -11.04 -11.80
C GLN A 60 -10.32 -11.73 -10.94
N GLY A 61 -10.01 -11.23 -9.75
CA GLY A 61 -9.05 -11.80 -8.83
C GLY A 61 -8.03 -10.80 -8.27
N PRO A 62 -7.09 -11.30 -7.46
CA PRO A 62 -6.10 -10.47 -6.78
C PRO A 62 -4.96 -10.03 -7.68
N MET A 63 -4.45 -8.82 -7.41
CA MET A 63 -3.23 -8.25 -7.98
C MET A 63 -2.31 -7.80 -6.86
N MET A 64 -1.01 -8.07 -6.97
CA MET A 64 0.00 -7.49 -6.08
C MET A 64 0.33 -6.08 -6.54
N MET A 65 0.23 -5.11 -5.65
CA MET A 65 0.64 -3.73 -5.91
C MET A 65 2.17 -3.62 -5.90
N SER A 66 2.69 -2.73 -6.75
CA SER A 66 4.14 -2.49 -6.83
C SER A 66 4.71 -1.87 -5.57
N GLY A 67 5.87 -2.36 -5.13
CA GLY A 67 6.64 -1.77 -4.04
C GLY A 67 7.27 -0.41 -4.37
N HIS A 68 7.30 -0.02 -5.64
CA HIS A 68 7.91 1.24 -6.09
C HIS A 68 6.93 2.43 -6.07
N LEU A 69 5.62 2.16 -5.93
CA LEU A 69 4.61 3.21 -5.89
C LEU A 69 4.45 3.82 -4.50
N PHE A 70 3.62 4.85 -4.43
CA PHE A 70 3.37 5.67 -3.25
C PHE A 70 3.27 4.88 -1.93
N VAL A 71 2.38 3.90 -1.84
CA VAL A 71 2.21 3.09 -0.63
C VAL A 71 3.45 2.23 -0.36
N GLY A 72 4.00 1.58 -1.40
CA GLY A 72 5.22 0.77 -1.27
C GLY A 72 6.40 1.58 -0.73
N GLN A 73 6.57 2.83 -1.18
CA GLN A 73 7.61 3.73 -0.68
C GLN A 73 7.41 4.11 0.79
N LEU A 74 6.15 4.34 1.22
CA LEU A 74 5.85 4.62 2.63
C LEU A 74 6.16 3.40 3.52
N LEU A 75 5.79 2.20 3.08
CA LEU A 75 6.07 0.96 3.79
C LEU A 75 7.58 0.70 3.89
N ASP A 76 8.35 0.96 2.84
CA ASP A 76 9.80 0.85 2.82
C ASP A 76 10.45 1.86 3.81
N GLN A 77 9.99 3.12 3.83
CA GLN A 77 10.46 4.13 4.77
C GLN A 77 10.17 3.76 6.24
N LEU A 78 9.08 3.03 6.48
CA LEU A 78 8.77 2.44 7.79
C LEU A 78 9.66 1.24 8.15
N GLY A 79 10.48 0.76 7.22
CA GLY A 79 11.35 -0.40 7.41
C GLY A 79 10.65 -1.74 7.19
N LEU A 80 9.45 -1.73 6.62
CA LEU A 80 8.71 -2.93 6.25
C LEU A 80 9.21 -3.48 4.91
N LYS A 81 9.38 -4.79 4.82
CA LYS A 81 9.96 -5.44 3.64
C LYS A 81 8.87 -5.79 2.63
N ALA A 82 8.92 -5.19 1.44
CA ALA A 82 8.02 -5.57 0.37
C ALA A 82 8.22 -7.04 -0.03
N ASN A 83 7.11 -7.73 -0.30
CA ASN A 83 7.11 -9.07 -0.88
C ASN A 83 7.90 -9.09 -2.21
N GLU A 84 8.57 -10.19 -2.51
CA GLU A 84 9.41 -10.33 -3.71
C GLU A 84 8.65 -10.09 -5.01
N LEU A 85 7.38 -10.53 -5.07
CA LEU A 85 6.54 -10.30 -6.24
C LEU A 85 6.25 -8.80 -6.47
N ALA A 86 6.10 -8.02 -5.38
CA ALA A 86 5.91 -6.57 -5.45
C ALA A 86 7.16 -5.85 -5.98
N LYS A 87 8.36 -6.39 -5.72
CA LYS A 87 9.64 -5.86 -6.23
C LYS A 87 9.83 -6.14 -7.73
N GLN A 88 9.23 -7.22 -8.24
CA GLN A 88 9.38 -7.68 -9.62
C GLN A 88 8.39 -7.05 -10.61
N THR A 89 7.62 -6.07 -10.19
CA THR A 89 6.64 -5.40 -11.08
C THR A 89 7.28 -4.49 -12.13
N ASP A 90 8.60 -4.28 -12.07
CA ASP A 90 9.33 -3.33 -12.89
C ASP A 90 8.72 -1.91 -12.79
N LYS A 91 8.34 -1.32 -13.93
CA LYS A 91 7.66 -0.01 -13.98
C LYS A 91 6.14 -0.10 -13.96
N ARG A 92 5.57 -1.30 -13.82
CA ARG A 92 4.11 -1.48 -13.78
C ARG A 92 3.57 -1.16 -12.40
N PRO A 93 2.35 -0.64 -12.29
CA PRO A 93 1.74 -0.31 -11.00
C PRO A 93 1.35 -1.56 -10.18
N HIS A 94 1.22 -2.70 -10.82
CA HIS A 94 0.85 -3.98 -10.20
C HIS A 94 1.24 -5.16 -11.11
N THR A 95 1.17 -6.37 -10.57
CA THR A 95 1.27 -7.62 -11.36
C THR A 95 0.05 -7.80 -12.27
N ASP A 96 0.11 -8.81 -13.12
CA ASP A 96 -1.09 -9.39 -13.69
C ASP A 96 -1.96 -10.02 -12.58
N ILE A 97 -3.21 -10.38 -12.90
CA ILE A 97 -4.10 -11.07 -11.98
C ILE A 97 -3.48 -12.40 -11.58
N LEU A 98 -3.39 -12.65 -10.29
CA LEU A 98 -2.95 -13.93 -9.75
C LEU A 98 -4.12 -14.92 -9.75
N SER A 99 -3.88 -16.12 -10.23
CA SER A 99 -4.82 -17.22 -9.99
C SER A 99 -4.83 -17.60 -8.50
N LEU A 100 -5.90 -18.20 -8.02
CA LEU A 100 -5.95 -18.69 -6.63
C LEU A 100 -4.82 -19.68 -6.31
N GLU A 101 -4.38 -20.50 -7.30
CA GLU A 101 -3.25 -21.41 -7.15
C GLU A 101 -1.92 -20.67 -6.89
N ASN A 102 -1.78 -19.47 -7.42
CA ASN A 102 -0.60 -18.63 -7.24
C ASN A 102 -0.73 -17.62 -6.09
N LEU A 103 -1.83 -17.64 -5.34
CA LEU A 103 -2.09 -16.69 -4.26
C LEU A 103 -1.03 -16.77 -3.15
N SER A 104 -0.45 -17.94 -2.92
CA SER A 104 0.66 -18.11 -1.98
C SER A 104 1.90 -17.27 -2.29
N LYS A 105 2.08 -16.82 -3.54
CA LYS A 105 3.16 -15.89 -3.91
C LYS A 105 2.94 -14.48 -3.36
N ALA A 106 1.71 -14.15 -3.00
CA ALA A 106 1.35 -12.88 -2.35
C ALA A 106 1.42 -12.96 -0.82
N ASP A 107 1.78 -14.13 -0.25
CA ASP A 107 1.87 -14.30 1.20
C ASP A 107 3.06 -13.54 1.79
N ALA A 108 2.88 -13.04 3.01
CA ALA A 108 3.86 -12.27 3.77
C ALA A 108 3.53 -12.37 5.25
N ASP A 109 4.29 -11.70 6.13
CA ASP A 109 3.93 -11.63 7.55
C ASP A 109 2.64 -10.82 7.77
N TRP A 110 2.42 -9.79 6.94
CA TRP A 110 1.17 -9.03 6.89
C TRP A 110 0.66 -8.85 5.48
N ILE A 111 -0.65 -8.91 5.29
CA ILE A 111 -1.32 -8.61 4.03
C ILE A 111 -2.30 -7.43 4.25
N PHE A 112 -2.05 -6.33 3.56
CA PHE A 112 -3.00 -5.23 3.42
C PHE A 112 -3.88 -5.49 2.19
N LEU A 113 -5.16 -5.68 2.45
CA LEU A 113 -6.14 -6.13 1.46
C LEU A 113 -7.06 -5.00 1.07
N ALA A 114 -6.95 -4.56 -0.18
CA ALA A 114 -7.66 -3.43 -0.74
C ALA A 114 -8.75 -3.88 -1.73
N THR A 115 -9.93 -3.27 -1.70
CA THR A 115 -10.99 -3.41 -2.71
C THR A 115 -11.43 -2.03 -3.18
N LEU A 116 -11.77 -1.89 -4.46
CA LEU A 116 -12.17 -0.60 -5.05
C LEU A 116 -13.68 -0.44 -5.21
N ASN A 117 -14.42 -1.54 -5.23
CA ASN A 117 -15.85 -1.54 -5.51
C ASN A 117 -16.55 -2.78 -4.93
N PRO A 118 -17.89 -2.77 -4.86
CA PRO A 118 -18.68 -3.88 -4.30
C PRO A 118 -18.45 -5.23 -5.01
N ASP A 119 -18.19 -5.23 -6.31
CA ASP A 119 -17.93 -6.47 -7.05
C ASP A 119 -16.59 -7.12 -6.64
N GLY A 120 -15.56 -6.30 -6.39
CA GLY A 120 -14.29 -6.76 -5.81
C GLY A 120 -14.46 -7.29 -4.39
N GLU A 121 -15.28 -6.63 -3.57
CA GLU A 121 -15.61 -7.10 -2.21
C GLU A 121 -16.34 -8.45 -2.24
N LYS A 122 -17.30 -8.62 -3.14
CA LYS A 122 -18.01 -9.88 -3.33
C LYS A 122 -17.04 -11.00 -3.75
N ALA A 123 -16.22 -10.76 -4.76
CA ALA A 123 -15.22 -11.73 -5.22
C ALA A 123 -14.23 -12.12 -4.11
N LEU A 124 -13.81 -11.16 -3.28
CA LEU A 124 -12.98 -11.41 -2.11
C LEU A 124 -13.71 -12.26 -1.06
N ALA A 125 -14.98 -11.97 -0.78
CA ALA A 125 -15.77 -12.72 0.18
C ALA A 125 -15.91 -14.20 -0.24
N GLU A 126 -16.09 -14.47 -1.53
CA GLU A 126 -16.11 -15.81 -2.09
C GLU A 126 -14.72 -16.50 -1.99
N ALA A 127 -13.65 -15.77 -2.30
CA ALA A 127 -12.29 -16.29 -2.23
C ALA A 127 -11.84 -16.63 -0.81
N ARG A 128 -12.30 -15.89 0.20
CA ARG A 128 -12.01 -16.15 1.63
C ARG A 128 -12.47 -17.54 2.10
N GLN A 129 -13.41 -18.17 1.39
CA GLN A 129 -13.87 -19.54 1.68
C GLN A 129 -12.98 -20.61 1.03
N GLN A 130 -12.06 -20.24 0.16
CA GLN A 130 -11.23 -21.18 -0.59
C GLN A 130 -10.00 -21.62 0.21
N PRO A 131 -9.58 -22.88 0.12
CA PRO A 131 -8.39 -23.37 0.79
C PRO A 131 -7.11 -22.60 0.42
N ALA A 132 -7.03 -22.09 -0.82
CA ALA A 132 -5.89 -21.29 -1.26
C ALA A 132 -5.75 -19.97 -0.48
N PHE A 133 -6.85 -19.40 -0.01
CA PHE A 133 -6.86 -18.19 0.81
C PHE A 133 -6.61 -18.50 2.30
N THR A 134 -7.32 -19.49 2.83
CA THR A 134 -7.27 -19.81 4.27
C THR A 134 -5.92 -20.36 4.73
N ARG A 135 -5.11 -20.90 3.82
CA ARG A 135 -3.75 -21.43 4.08
C ARG A 135 -2.64 -20.39 3.99
N LEU A 136 -2.95 -19.14 3.67
CA LEU A 136 -1.95 -18.08 3.72
C LEU A 136 -1.49 -17.89 5.17
N LYS A 137 -0.19 -17.79 5.38
CA LYS A 137 0.40 -17.62 6.71
C LYS A 137 -0.14 -16.38 7.42
N ALA A 138 -0.27 -15.27 6.67
CA ALA A 138 -0.86 -14.05 7.21
C ALA A 138 -2.31 -14.27 7.67
N VAL A 139 -3.10 -15.07 6.95
CA VAL A 139 -4.49 -15.39 7.32
C VAL A 139 -4.54 -16.26 8.57
N GLU A 140 -3.73 -17.32 8.63
CA GLU A 140 -3.63 -18.22 9.79
C GLU A 140 -3.16 -17.47 11.04
N ALA A 141 -2.27 -16.48 10.89
CA ALA A 141 -1.77 -15.63 11.98
C ALA A 141 -2.73 -14.50 12.38
N GLY A 142 -3.83 -14.27 11.64
CA GLY A 142 -4.71 -13.11 11.85
C GLY A 142 -4.12 -11.78 11.37
N HIS A 143 -3.08 -11.80 10.57
CA HIS A 143 -2.34 -10.64 10.07
C HIS A 143 -2.88 -10.15 8.71
N LEU A 144 -4.19 -10.02 8.61
CA LEU A 144 -4.89 -9.53 7.43
C LEU A 144 -5.60 -8.22 7.74
N ALA A 145 -5.10 -7.11 7.23
CA ALA A 145 -5.69 -5.80 7.38
C ALA A 145 -6.51 -5.43 6.14
N SER A 146 -7.83 -5.22 6.30
CA SER A 146 -8.66 -4.64 5.24
C SER A 146 -8.50 -3.13 5.23
N VAL A 147 -8.19 -2.57 4.07
CA VAL A 147 -7.87 -1.16 3.89
C VAL A 147 -8.66 -0.53 2.73
N ASP A 148 -8.78 0.79 2.73
CA ASP A 148 -9.44 1.53 1.66
C ASP A 148 -8.67 1.40 0.34
N GLY A 149 -9.32 0.81 -0.68
CA GLY A 149 -8.70 0.56 -1.96
C GLY A 149 -8.36 1.83 -2.75
N GLN A 150 -9.12 2.92 -2.59
CA GLN A 150 -8.81 4.19 -3.24
C GLN A 150 -7.52 4.78 -2.67
N ILE A 151 -7.37 4.77 -1.35
CA ILE A 151 -6.18 5.27 -0.66
C ILE A 151 -4.96 4.38 -0.98
N TRP A 152 -5.11 3.07 -0.86
CA TRP A 152 -3.98 2.13 -0.91
C TRP A 152 -3.54 1.75 -2.34
N SER A 153 -4.37 1.98 -3.36
CA SER A 153 -4.02 1.57 -4.73
C SER A 153 -4.17 2.64 -5.80
N SER A 154 -4.73 3.82 -5.47
CA SER A 154 -5.06 4.82 -6.49
C SER A 154 -4.77 6.26 -6.08
N SER A 155 -4.53 6.52 -4.80
CA SER A 155 -4.28 7.88 -4.28
C SER A 155 -2.80 8.10 -3.98
N SER A 156 -2.44 9.38 -3.78
CA SER A 156 -1.14 9.81 -3.29
C SER A 156 -1.26 11.18 -2.61
N GLY A 157 -0.18 11.62 -1.94
CA GLY A 157 -0.12 12.92 -1.29
C GLY A 157 -0.34 12.86 0.21
N TYR A 158 -0.38 14.04 0.85
CA TYR A 158 -0.35 14.18 2.31
C TYR A 158 -1.46 13.40 3.04
N LEU A 159 -2.73 13.60 2.65
CA LEU A 159 -3.85 12.95 3.35
C LEU A 159 -3.84 11.43 3.17
N ALA A 160 -3.49 10.95 1.98
CA ALA A 160 -3.34 9.54 1.73
C ALA A 160 -2.18 8.95 2.55
N ALA A 161 -1.04 9.67 2.69
CA ALA A 161 0.07 9.24 3.52
C ALA A 161 -0.33 9.13 5.00
N GLN A 162 -1.07 10.10 5.53
CA GLN A 162 -1.58 10.04 6.90
C GLN A 162 -2.44 8.79 7.11
N GLN A 163 -3.38 8.52 6.21
CA GLN A 163 -4.26 7.35 6.32
C GLN A 163 -3.48 6.03 6.26
N VAL A 164 -2.51 5.91 5.34
CA VAL A 164 -1.66 4.71 5.26
C VAL A 164 -0.89 4.49 6.55
N LEU A 165 -0.33 5.56 7.15
CA LEU A 165 0.38 5.47 8.43
C LEU A 165 -0.56 5.10 9.59
N ASP A 166 -1.80 5.61 9.62
CA ASP A 166 -2.82 5.22 10.59
C ASP A 166 -3.17 3.73 10.47
N ASP A 167 -3.39 3.25 9.25
CA ASP A 167 -3.75 1.86 8.99
C ASP A 167 -2.62 0.91 9.38
N VAL A 168 -1.35 1.27 9.08
CA VAL A 168 -0.17 0.48 9.48
C VAL A 168 -0.03 0.44 11.01
N GLU A 169 -0.14 1.59 11.68
CA GLU A 169 -0.07 1.67 13.14
C GLU A 169 -1.15 0.81 13.80
N LYS A 170 -2.38 0.92 13.31
CA LYS A 170 -3.51 0.13 13.82
C LYS A 170 -3.32 -1.37 13.57
N ALA A 171 -2.81 -1.77 12.41
CA ALA A 171 -2.64 -3.19 12.09
C ALA A 171 -1.52 -3.84 12.88
N LEU A 172 -0.35 -3.21 12.97
CA LEU A 172 0.86 -3.82 13.49
C LEU A 172 1.08 -3.59 14.99
N LEU A 173 0.38 -2.62 15.62
CA LEU A 173 0.60 -2.25 17.02
C LEU A 173 -0.63 -2.46 17.92
N HIS A 174 -1.78 -2.85 17.38
CA HIS A 174 -3.03 -3.07 18.12
C HIS A 174 -3.71 -4.36 17.71
#